data_f96fa59672717a6d29f376df1ddf94bd
#
_entry.id   f96fa59672717a6d29f376df1ddf94bd
#
_cell.length_a   1.000
_cell.length_b   1.000
_cell.length_c   1.000
_cell.angle_alpha   90.00
_cell.angle_beta   90.00
_cell.angle_gamma   90.00
#
_symmetry.space_group_name_H-M   'P 1'
#
loop_
_entity.id
_entity.type
_entity.pdbx_description
1 polymer ?
#
loop_
_entity_poly.entity_id
_entity_poly.type
_entity_poly.pdbx_seq_one_letter_code
_entity_poly.pdbx_strand_id
1 'polypeptide(L)'
;MEMTALEIRLKIESDFDVRLRNQSRLREYVYPRAVYFRLCREYTDLTLQELAESMNLKTHATVLRSLNFTFYDMLYENKYKNYYEKFRRQMEGNPTLEHENKLLKIKIQELENVVEGYRFKLIG
;
A
#
# COMPACT_ATOMS: atom_id res chain seq x y z
N MET A 1 9.05 -8.10 -13.96
CA MET A 1 10.23 -7.70 -13.17
C MET A 1 9.86 -7.80 -11.69
N GLU A 2 10.54 -8.67 -10.96
CA GLU A 2 10.26 -8.85 -9.53
C GLU A 2 11.16 -7.94 -8.71
N MET A 3 10.56 -7.21 -7.77
CA MET A 3 11.30 -6.40 -6.82
C MET A 3 11.04 -6.92 -5.41
N THR A 4 12.09 -6.93 -4.59
CA THR A 4 11.95 -7.25 -3.17
C THR A 4 11.38 -6.03 -2.43
N ALA A 5 10.85 -6.27 -1.22
CA ALA A 5 10.36 -5.19 -0.37
C ALA A 5 11.44 -4.15 -0.08
N LEU A 6 12.69 -4.59 0.09
CA LEU A 6 13.83 -3.68 0.30
C LEU A 6 14.05 -2.78 -0.92
N GLU A 7 14.00 -3.33 -2.12
CA GLU A 7 14.16 -2.56 -3.35
C GLU A 7 13.03 -1.54 -3.52
N ILE A 8 11.78 -1.94 -3.26
CA ILE A 8 10.62 -1.05 -3.29
C ILE A 8 10.81 0.10 -2.30
N ARG A 9 11.22 -0.22 -1.07
CA ARG A 9 11.48 0.78 -0.04
C ARG A 9 12.55 1.79 -0.46
N LEU A 10 13.68 1.30 -0.93
CA LEU A 10 14.81 2.16 -1.32
C LEU A 10 14.44 3.07 -2.49
N LYS A 11 13.69 2.57 -3.44
CA LYS A 11 13.23 3.38 -4.57
C LYS A 11 12.29 4.50 -4.12
N ILE A 12 11.33 4.21 -3.25
CA ILE A 12 10.40 5.21 -2.72
C ILE A 12 11.16 6.24 -1.88
N GLU A 13 12.07 5.80 -1.03
CA GLU A 13 12.88 6.69 -0.19
C GLU A 13 13.73 7.64 -1.04
N SER A 14 14.29 7.14 -2.13
CA SER A 14 15.08 7.95 -3.07
C SER A 14 14.21 8.96 -3.81
N ASP A 15 13.04 8.53 -4.32
CA ASP A 15 12.18 9.36 -5.14
C ASP A 15 11.50 10.50 -4.35
N PHE A 16 11.18 10.27 -3.07
CA PHE A 16 10.55 11.27 -2.21
C PHE A 16 11.53 11.94 -1.25
N ASP A 17 12.78 11.50 -1.22
CA ASP A 17 13.81 12.01 -0.28
C ASP A 17 13.33 11.93 1.17
N VAL A 18 12.78 10.79 1.56
CA VAL A 18 12.29 10.53 2.91
C VAL A 18 12.74 9.16 3.40
N ARG A 19 12.80 8.99 4.71
CA ARG A 19 13.03 7.68 5.33
C ARG A 19 11.68 7.13 5.79
N LEU A 20 11.26 6.01 5.19
CA LEU A 20 9.96 5.41 5.50
C LEU A 20 9.83 4.94 6.95
N ARG A 21 10.94 4.59 7.59
CA ARG A 21 10.97 4.19 9.00
C ARG A 21 10.85 5.35 9.98
N ASN A 22 10.85 6.59 9.49
CA ASN A 22 10.61 7.75 10.31
C ASN A 22 9.18 7.67 10.88
N GLN A 23 9.05 7.78 12.19
CA GLN A 23 7.76 7.63 12.88
C GLN A 23 6.89 8.90 12.84
N SER A 24 7.28 9.90 12.07
CA SER A 24 6.48 11.11 11.89
C SER A 24 5.09 10.80 11.32
N ARG A 25 4.09 11.56 11.78
CA ARG A 25 2.71 11.47 11.31
C ARG A 25 2.40 12.47 10.20
N LEU A 26 3.38 13.24 9.74
CA LEU A 26 3.21 14.18 8.64
C LEU A 26 2.96 13.42 7.32
N ARG A 27 2.14 14.01 6.45
CA ARG A 27 1.78 13.41 5.17
C ARG A 27 2.97 13.00 4.33
N GLU A 28 4.03 13.81 4.33
CA GLU A 28 5.26 13.55 3.58
C GLU A 28 5.96 12.25 3.97
N TYR A 29 5.65 11.68 5.14
CA TYR A 29 6.14 10.37 5.59
C TYR A 29 5.05 9.31 5.53
N VAL A 30 3.82 9.67 5.91
CA VAL A 30 2.69 8.74 6.01
C VAL A 30 2.24 8.24 4.64
N TYR A 31 2.14 9.13 3.65
CA TYR A 31 1.70 8.77 2.32
C TYR A 31 2.71 7.91 1.56
N PRO A 32 4.02 8.19 1.56
CA PRO A 32 4.99 7.26 0.98
C PRO A 32 4.99 5.89 1.65
N ARG A 33 4.78 5.80 2.96
CA ARG A 33 4.64 4.51 3.64
C ARG A 33 3.40 3.75 3.16
N ALA A 34 2.29 4.45 2.93
CA ALA A 34 1.08 3.82 2.39
C ALA A 34 1.34 3.25 0.99
N VAL A 35 2.06 3.96 0.15
CA VAL A 35 2.49 3.46 -1.16
C VAL A 35 3.35 2.21 -1.01
N TYR A 36 4.32 2.23 -0.11
CA TYR A 36 5.19 1.10 0.17
C TYR A 36 4.40 -0.15 0.59
N PHE A 37 3.51 -0.01 1.58
CA PHE A 37 2.71 -1.13 2.04
C PHE A 37 1.82 -1.71 0.93
N ARG A 38 1.21 -0.83 0.13
CA ARG A 38 0.34 -1.26 -0.97
C ARG A 38 1.13 -2.00 -2.05
N LEU A 39 2.26 -1.46 -2.48
CA LEU A 39 3.11 -2.10 -3.49
C LEU A 39 3.66 -3.43 -3.00
N CYS A 40 4.09 -3.52 -1.74
CA CYS A 40 4.55 -4.78 -1.18
C CYS A 40 3.44 -5.82 -1.11
N ARG A 41 2.21 -5.40 -0.80
CA ARG A 41 1.07 -6.31 -0.78
C ARG A 41 0.72 -6.83 -2.17
N GLU A 42 0.87 -6.00 -3.19
CA GLU A 42 0.59 -6.37 -4.58
C GLU A 42 1.69 -7.21 -5.22
N TYR A 43 2.95 -6.95 -4.91
CA TYR A 43 4.10 -7.50 -5.63
C TYR A 43 5.01 -8.41 -4.82
N THR A 44 4.75 -8.60 -3.53
CA THR A 44 5.52 -9.51 -2.68
C THR A 44 4.59 -10.46 -1.94
N ASP A 45 5.16 -11.52 -1.36
CA ASP A 45 4.41 -12.50 -0.55
C ASP A 45 4.53 -12.22 0.95
N LEU A 46 4.96 -11.02 1.33
CA LEU A 46 5.11 -10.66 2.73
C LEU A 46 3.75 -10.61 3.44
N THR A 47 3.72 -11.15 4.66
CA THR A 47 2.56 -11.04 5.53
C THR A 47 2.45 -9.62 6.09
N LEU A 48 1.27 -9.29 6.63
CA LEU A 48 1.07 -7.98 7.28
C LEU A 48 2.04 -7.79 8.44
N GLN A 49 2.33 -8.83 9.20
CA GLN A 49 3.27 -8.76 10.31
C GLN A 49 4.70 -8.52 9.83
N GLU A 50 5.10 -9.19 8.74
CA GLU A 50 6.41 -8.97 8.14
C GLU A 50 6.57 -7.55 7.60
N LEU A 51 5.50 -6.99 7.01
CA LEU A 51 5.50 -5.59 6.57
C LEU A 51 5.65 -4.64 7.76
N ALA A 52 4.94 -4.90 8.86
CA ALA A 52 5.07 -4.11 10.08
C ALA A 52 6.51 -4.14 10.61
N GLU A 53 7.10 -5.31 10.69
CA GLU A 53 8.47 -5.48 11.15
C GLU A 53 9.48 -4.75 10.24
N SER A 54 9.24 -4.74 8.94
CA SER A 54 10.11 -4.03 8.00
C SER A 54 10.14 -2.52 8.25
N MET A 55 9.10 -1.97 8.87
CA MET A 55 9.00 -0.56 9.24
C MET A 55 9.21 -0.31 10.74
N ASN A 56 9.76 -1.28 11.47
CA ASN A 56 10.00 -1.20 12.91
C ASN A 56 8.71 -0.98 13.72
N LEU A 57 7.59 -1.50 13.22
CA LEU A 57 6.30 -1.44 13.92
C LEU A 57 6.09 -2.73 14.73
N LYS A 58 5.50 -2.60 15.91
CA LYS A 58 5.27 -3.75 16.80
C LYS A 58 4.13 -4.64 16.34
N THR A 59 3.10 -4.07 15.73
CA THR A 59 1.91 -4.80 15.31
C THR A 59 1.54 -4.44 13.88
N HIS A 60 0.77 -5.32 13.24
CA HIS A 60 0.29 -5.09 11.89
C HIS A 60 -0.93 -4.13 11.83
N ALA A 61 -1.43 -3.67 12.96
CA ALA A 61 -2.59 -2.76 13.00
C ALA A 61 -2.35 -1.47 12.20
N THR A 62 -1.15 -0.89 12.31
CA THR A 62 -0.78 0.31 11.55
C THR A 62 -0.74 0.02 10.04
N VAL A 63 -0.26 -1.16 9.66
CA VAL A 63 -0.23 -1.58 8.24
C VAL A 63 -1.65 -1.70 7.70
N LEU A 64 -2.55 -2.34 8.44
CA LEU A 64 -3.96 -2.45 8.05
C LEU A 64 -4.62 -1.09 7.90
N ARG A 65 -4.39 -0.19 8.84
CA ARG A 65 -4.93 1.17 8.78
C ARG A 65 -4.39 1.92 7.54
N SER A 66 -3.12 1.77 7.26
CA SER A 66 -2.48 2.36 6.10
C SER A 66 -3.11 1.85 4.80
N LEU A 67 -3.31 0.53 4.68
CA LEU A 67 -3.89 -0.10 3.49
C LEU A 67 -5.38 0.23 3.31
N ASN A 68 -6.13 0.30 4.40
CA ASN A 68 -7.59 0.42 4.34
C ASN A 68 -8.09 1.88 4.34
N PHE A 69 -7.31 2.82 4.85
CA PHE A 69 -7.71 4.22 4.99
C PHE A 69 -6.72 5.19 4.38
N THR A 70 -5.50 5.20 4.86
CA THR A 70 -4.48 6.17 4.44
C THR A 70 -4.19 6.10 2.95
N PHE A 71 -4.10 4.90 2.39
CA PHE A 71 -3.86 4.71 0.96
C PHE A 71 -4.94 5.38 0.12
N TYR A 72 -6.19 5.26 0.49
CA TYR A 72 -7.30 5.87 -0.25
C TYR A 72 -7.33 7.38 -0.09
N ASP A 73 -7.00 7.90 1.09
CA ASP A 73 -6.84 9.35 1.29
C ASP A 73 -5.73 9.91 0.42
N MET A 74 -4.63 9.19 0.31
CA MET A 74 -3.48 9.57 -0.52
C MET A 74 -3.87 9.73 -1.99
N LEU A 75 -4.81 8.93 -2.49
CA LEU A 75 -5.24 8.98 -3.89
C LEU A 75 -5.91 10.29 -4.28
N TYR A 76 -6.36 11.09 -3.31
CA TYR A 76 -6.87 12.44 -3.59
C TYR A 76 -5.76 13.45 -3.89
N GLU A 77 -4.52 13.13 -3.59
CA GLU A 77 -3.37 13.97 -3.93
C GLU A 77 -2.68 13.43 -5.18
N ASN A 78 -2.74 14.20 -6.26
CA ASN A 78 -2.22 13.76 -7.58
C ASN A 78 -0.75 13.36 -7.55
N LYS A 79 0.07 14.02 -6.74
CA LYS A 79 1.49 13.71 -6.59
C LYS A 79 1.72 12.23 -6.25
N TYR A 80 1.02 11.74 -5.22
CA TYR A 80 1.17 10.36 -4.74
C TYR A 80 0.42 9.37 -5.61
N LYS A 81 -0.77 9.74 -6.08
CA LYS A 81 -1.56 8.91 -7.00
C LYS A 81 -0.77 8.63 -8.28
N ASN A 82 -0.23 9.68 -8.90
CA ASN A 82 0.54 9.55 -10.14
C ASN A 82 1.81 8.72 -9.93
N TYR A 83 2.47 8.91 -8.78
CA TYR A 83 3.66 8.12 -8.44
C TYR A 83 3.31 6.63 -8.32
N TYR A 84 2.26 6.30 -7.59
CA TYR A 84 1.81 4.92 -7.41
C TYR A 84 1.46 4.27 -8.76
N GLU A 85 0.69 4.94 -9.59
CA GLU A 85 0.30 4.44 -10.90
C GLU A 85 1.51 4.24 -11.83
N LYS A 86 2.44 5.18 -11.82
CA LYS A 86 3.67 5.09 -12.60
C LYS A 86 4.53 3.92 -12.14
N PHE A 87 4.68 3.75 -10.82
CA PHE A 87 5.44 2.64 -10.26
C PHE A 87 4.84 1.30 -10.68
N ARG A 88 3.52 1.16 -10.58
CA ARG A 88 2.81 -0.05 -11.04
C ARG A 88 3.09 -0.35 -12.51
N ARG A 89 3.00 0.66 -13.36
CA ARG A 89 3.26 0.49 -14.79
C ARG A 89 4.69 0.03 -15.05
N GLN A 90 5.65 0.55 -14.33
CA GLN A 90 7.05 0.13 -14.43
C GLN A 90 7.26 -1.31 -13.96
N MET A 91 6.59 -1.71 -12.89
CA MET A 91 6.66 -3.07 -12.37
C MET A 91 6.01 -4.09 -13.29
N GLU A 92 4.90 -3.74 -13.87
CA GLU A 92 4.10 -4.65 -14.69
C GLU A 92 4.65 -4.82 -16.10
N GLY A 93 5.35 -3.81 -16.63
CA GLY A 93 5.75 -3.80 -18.02
C GLY A 93 4.52 -3.84 -18.90
N ASN A 94 4.21 -5.03 -19.47
CA ASN A 94 2.93 -5.33 -20.07
C ASN A 94 2.16 -6.20 -19.07
N PRO A 95 1.07 -5.70 -18.45
CA PRO A 95 0.35 -6.47 -17.44
C PRO A 95 -0.22 -7.76 -18.03
N THR A 96 0.03 -8.88 -17.35
CA THR A 96 -0.58 -10.16 -17.71
C THR A 96 -2.00 -10.20 -17.15
N LEU A 97 -2.87 -11.00 -17.77
CA LEU A 97 -4.23 -11.23 -17.29
C LEU A 97 -4.26 -11.71 -15.84
N GLU A 98 -3.32 -12.56 -15.46
CA GLU A 98 -3.20 -13.05 -14.08
C GLU A 98 -2.96 -11.93 -13.09
N HIS A 99 -2.10 -10.99 -13.45
CA HIS A 99 -1.78 -9.85 -12.60
C HIS A 99 -2.99 -8.92 -12.43
N GLU A 100 -3.68 -8.62 -13.52
CA GLU A 100 -4.91 -7.82 -13.49
C GLU A 100 -5.98 -8.50 -12.62
N ASN A 101 -6.14 -9.81 -12.75
CA ASN A 101 -7.08 -10.56 -11.94
C ASN A 101 -6.74 -10.52 -10.45
N LYS A 102 -5.46 -10.61 -10.09
CA LYS A 102 -5.01 -10.50 -8.71
C LYS A 102 -5.37 -9.13 -8.13
N LEU A 103 -5.12 -8.07 -8.87
CA LEU A 103 -5.44 -6.70 -8.44
C LEU A 103 -6.94 -6.49 -8.27
N LEU A 104 -7.75 -7.02 -9.20
CA LEU A 104 -9.20 -6.95 -9.12
C LEU A 104 -9.74 -7.70 -7.91
N LYS A 105 -9.19 -8.87 -7.60
CA LYS A 105 -9.59 -9.64 -6.42
C LYS A 105 -9.29 -8.89 -5.12
N ILE A 106 -8.14 -8.26 -5.01
CA ILE A 106 -7.78 -7.45 -3.85
C ILE A 106 -8.78 -6.30 -3.69
N LYS A 107 -9.08 -5.60 -4.78
CA LYS A 107 -10.01 -4.47 -4.76
C LYS A 107 -11.43 -4.90 -4.37
N ILE A 108 -11.92 -6.02 -4.92
CA ILE A 108 -13.24 -6.56 -4.59
C ILE A 108 -13.30 -6.92 -3.11
N GLN A 109 -12.29 -7.60 -2.58
CA GLN A 109 -12.24 -7.99 -1.18
C GLN A 109 -12.26 -6.78 -0.25
N GLU A 110 -11.51 -5.73 -0.57
CA GLU A 110 -11.51 -4.49 0.20
C GLU A 110 -12.88 -3.81 0.20
N LEU A 111 -13.55 -3.77 -0.96
CA LEU A 111 -14.90 -3.20 -1.06
C LEU A 111 -15.93 -4.01 -0.27
N GLU A 112 -15.85 -5.33 -0.29
CA GLU A 112 -16.70 -6.20 0.50
C GLU A 112 -16.54 -5.96 2.00
N ASN A 113 -15.31 -5.82 2.46
CA ASN A 113 -15.01 -5.52 3.86
C ASN A 113 -15.60 -4.16 4.28
N VAL A 114 -15.55 -3.15 3.43
CA VAL A 114 -16.15 -1.85 3.70
C VAL A 114 -17.67 -1.96 3.80
N VAL A 115 -18.30 -2.68 2.86
CA VAL A 115 -19.76 -2.88 2.87
C VAL A 115 -20.22 -3.63 4.12
N GLU A 116 -19.51 -4.67 4.53
CA GLU A 116 -19.81 -5.39 5.78
C GLU A 116 -19.69 -4.48 6.99
N GLY A 117 -18.66 -3.65 7.05
CA GLY A 117 -18.51 -2.66 8.11
C GLY A 117 -19.69 -1.71 8.21
N TYR A 118 -20.22 -1.24 7.09
CA TYR A 118 -21.40 -0.38 7.04
C TYR A 118 -22.66 -1.13 7.50
N ARG A 119 -22.83 -2.38 7.10
CA ARG A 119 -23.96 -3.19 7.53
C ARG A 119 -24.00 -3.36 9.05
N PHE A 120 -22.86 -3.62 9.66
CA PHE A 120 -22.77 -3.74 11.12
C PHE A 120 -23.13 -2.44 11.82
N LYS A 121 -22.74 -1.31 11.28
CA LYS A 121 -23.10 0.01 11.85
C LYS A 121 -24.58 0.32 11.74
N LEU A 122 -25.25 -0.14 10.69
CA LEU A 122 -26.68 0.09 10.48
C LEU A 122 -27.57 -0.83 11.31
N ILE A 123 -27.09 -2.01 11.67
CA ILE A 123 -27.84 -3.01 12.42
C ILE A 123 -27.56 -2.91 13.93
N GLY A 124 -26.39 -2.40 14.29
CA GLY A 124 -26.02 -2.17 15.68
C GLY A 124 -26.39 -0.78 16.13
#